data_6a7315482647612bd2e7b382df02978b
#
_entry.id   6a7315482647612bd2e7b382df02978b
#
_cell.length_a   1.000
_cell.length_b   1.000
_cell.length_c   1.000
_cell.angle_alpha   90.00
_cell.angle_beta   90.00
_cell.angle_gamma   90.00
#
_symmetry.space_group_name_H-M   'P 1'
#
loop_
_entity.id
_entity.type
_entity.pdbx_description
1 polymer ?
#
loop_
_entity_poly.entity_id
_entity_poly.type
_entity_poly.pdbx_seq_one_letter_code
_entity_poly.pdbx_strand_id
1 'polypeptide(L)'
;GCFVDIGCGIPSLIPIDSISVSRISHPSDRFTVGQQLRVIFKGREGKKILLTHKELLGTWEENAAQFQPGETVAGIVRSVENYGIFVELTPNLAGLAELKPNVTVGQHASVYIKSILPERMKIKLILVDVFAPSVPEPAELHYFIQDSHMDRWQYASAASTKSMESLFTSSV
;
A
#
# COMPACT_ATOMS: atom_id res chain seq x y z
N GLY A 1 2.97 -3.88 13.82
CA GLY A 1 3.75 -4.56 12.77
C GLY A 1 3.58 -6.06 12.79
N CYS A 2 4.29 -6.73 11.94
CA CYS A 2 4.27 -8.19 11.90
C CYS A 2 5.68 -8.77 12.02
N PHE A 3 5.77 -9.94 12.65
CA PHE A 3 7.01 -10.68 12.74
C PHE A 3 7.16 -11.60 11.53
N VAL A 4 8.38 -11.67 11.01
CA VAL A 4 8.73 -12.44 9.82
C VAL A 4 9.89 -13.38 10.17
N ASP A 5 9.79 -14.63 9.73
CA ASP A 5 10.88 -15.59 9.82
C ASP A 5 11.79 -15.44 8.60
N ILE A 6 13.03 -15.05 8.83
CA ILE A 6 14.05 -14.94 7.78
C ILE A 6 15.04 -16.11 7.78
N GLY A 7 14.77 -17.14 8.58
CA GLY A 7 15.54 -18.38 8.59
C GLY A 7 16.79 -18.39 9.47
N CYS A 8 17.08 -17.32 10.22
CA CYS A 8 18.27 -17.24 11.04
C CYS A 8 18.01 -17.23 12.57
N GLY A 9 16.76 -17.42 12.98
CA GLY A 9 16.37 -17.44 14.39
C GLY A 9 16.42 -16.09 15.10
N ILE A 10 16.66 -15.00 14.37
CA ILE A 10 16.66 -13.63 14.92
C ILE A 10 15.28 -13.03 14.73
N PRO A 11 14.68 -12.41 15.78
CA PRO A 11 13.41 -11.73 15.63
C PRO A 11 13.49 -10.64 14.57
N SER A 12 12.61 -10.71 13.58
CA SER A 12 12.56 -9.78 12.44
C SER A 12 11.17 -9.18 12.35
N LEU A 13 11.10 -7.85 12.25
CA LEU A 13 9.86 -7.09 12.32
C LEU A 13 9.69 -6.20 11.09
N ILE A 14 8.50 -6.22 10.50
CA ILE A 14 8.05 -5.19 9.58
C ILE A 14 7.10 -4.27 10.37
N PRO A 15 7.48 -3.01 10.67
CA PRO A 15 6.56 -2.06 11.28
C PRO A 15 5.33 -1.83 10.38
N ILE A 16 4.20 -1.51 10.99
CA ILE A 16 2.93 -1.39 10.25
C ILE A 16 2.99 -0.32 9.15
N ASP A 17 3.72 0.76 9.37
CA ASP A 17 3.92 1.84 8.39
C ASP A 17 4.90 1.47 7.26
N SER A 18 5.57 0.35 7.38
CA SER A 18 6.48 -0.21 6.37
C SER A 18 5.88 -1.34 5.56
N ILE A 19 4.63 -1.72 5.81
CA ILE A 19 3.94 -2.79 5.08
C ILE A 19 3.46 -2.32 3.72
N SER A 20 2.79 -1.18 3.68
CA SER A 20 2.32 -0.55 2.44
C SER A 20 2.14 0.96 2.65
N VAL A 21 2.05 1.71 1.56
CA VAL A 21 1.80 3.16 1.61
C VAL A 21 0.37 3.44 2.05
N SER A 22 -0.61 2.70 1.53
CA SER A 22 -1.99 2.80 2.00
C SER A 22 -2.07 2.31 3.45
N ARG A 23 -2.72 3.11 4.29
CA ARG A 23 -2.86 2.77 5.71
C ARG A 23 -3.74 1.56 5.90
N ILE A 24 -3.31 0.68 6.78
CA ILE A 24 -4.07 -0.48 7.23
C ILE A 24 -4.20 -0.43 8.75
N SER A 25 -5.30 -0.94 9.28
CA SER A 25 -5.56 -0.93 10.71
C SER A 25 -4.78 -2.00 11.45
N HIS A 26 -4.53 -3.12 10.77
CA HIS A 26 -3.85 -4.28 11.34
C HIS A 26 -3.08 -5.02 10.24
N PRO A 27 -1.93 -5.66 10.56
CA PRO A 27 -1.18 -6.44 9.56
C PRO A 27 -1.99 -7.52 8.86
N SER A 28 -3.00 -8.09 9.52
CA SER A 28 -3.91 -9.09 8.93
C SER A 28 -4.77 -8.54 7.78
N ASP A 29 -4.88 -7.22 7.66
CA ASP A 29 -5.53 -6.61 6.50
C ASP A 29 -4.72 -6.79 5.21
N ARG A 30 -3.44 -7.13 5.33
CA ARG A 30 -2.52 -7.29 4.20
C ARG A 30 -1.90 -8.67 4.12
N PHE A 31 -1.56 -9.27 5.25
CA PHE A 31 -0.81 -10.52 5.31
C PHE A 31 -1.57 -11.61 6.06
N THR A 32 -1.29 -12.84 5.70
CA THR A 32 -1.79 -14.04 6.37
C THR A 32 -0.61 -14.77 7.02
N VAL A 33 -0.82 -15.36 8.19
CA VAL A 33 0.20 -16.18 8.85
C VAL A 33 0.60 -17.34 7.93
N GLY A 34 1.91 -17.52 7.75
CA GLY A 34 2.46 -18.53 6.86
C GLY A 34 2.66 -18.08 5.40
N GLN A 35 2.23 -16.87 5.06
CA GLN A 35 2.44 -16.31 3.73
C GLN A 35 3.93 -16.05 3.48
N GLN A 36 4.40 -16.35 2.28
CA GLN A 36 5.75 -15.98 1.84
C GLN A 36 5.77 -14.55 1.34
N LEU A 37 6.77 -13.80 1.79
CA LEU A 37 6.93 -12.39 1.44
C LEU A 37 8.34 -12.12 0.92
N ARG A 38 8.45 -11.14 0.03
CA ARG A 38 9.71 -10.46 -0.22
C ARG A 38 9.81 -9.29 0.76
N VAL A 39 10.99 -9.08 1.32
CA VAL A 39 11.25 -8.00 2.27
C VAL A 39 12.60 -7.37 2.00
N ILE A 40 12.80 -6.15 2.49
CA ILE A 40 14.06 -5.43 2.40
C ILE A 40 14.60 -5.25 3.82
N PHE A 41 15.88 -5.52 4.01
CA PHE A 41 16.58 -5.21 5.25
C PHE A 41 16.71 -3.69 5.39
N LYS A 42 16.20 -3.16 6.49
CA LYS A 42 16.24 -1.72 6.77
C LYS A 42 17.31 -1.36 7.79
N GLY A 43 17.51 -2.18 8.80
CA GLY A 43 18.46 -1.93 9.86
C GLY A 43 18.25 -2.82 11.06
N ARG A 44 18.91 -2.48 12.15
CA ARG A 44 18.78 -3.17 13.43
C ARG A 44 18.36 -2.20 14.53
N GLU A 45 17.52 -2.70 15.42
CA GLU A 45 17.14 -2.02 16.64
C GLU A 45 17.35 -3.00 17.81
N GLY A 46 18.46 -2.82 18.54
CA GLY A 46 18.87 -3.78 19.55
C GLY A 46 19.12 -5.16 18.95
N LYS A 47 18.40 -6.17 19.42
CA LYS A 47 18.47 -7.55 18.93
C LYS A 47 17.50 -7.84 17.78
N LYS A 48 16.64 -6.88 17.42
CA LYS A 48 15.65 -7.04 16.36
C LYS A 48 16.21 -6.59 15.02
N ILE A 49 15.86 -7.31 13.97
CA ILE A 49 16.06 -6.88 12.59
C ILE A 49 14.83 -6.14 12.14
N LEU A 50 15.01 -4.93 11.61
CA LEU A 50 13.93 -4.16 10.99
C LEU A 50 13.91 -4.41 9.49
N LEU A 51 12.74 -4.74 9.01
CA LEU A 51 12.47 -5.01 7.59
C LEU A 51 11.46 -4.01 7.07
N THR A 52 11.43 -3.84 5.77
CA THR A 52 10.40 -3.04 5.10
C THR A 52 9.88 -3.78 3.86
N HIS A 53 8.69 -3.43 3.43
CA HIS A 53 7.97 -4.12 2.36
C HIS A 53 7.38 -3.14 1.34
N LYS A 54 6.95 -1.95 1.78
CA LYS A 54 6.21 -0.99 0.94
C LYS A 54 6.95 -0.59 -0.33
N GLU A 55 8.27 -0.53 -0.30
CA GLU A 55 9.09 -0.11 -1.44
C GLU A 55 8.96 -1.10 -2.61
N LEU A 56 8.81 -2.38 -2.31
CA LEU A 56 8.65 -3.44 -3.30
C LEU A 56 7.31 -3.36 -4.05
N LEU A 57 6.32 -2.70 -3.47
CA LEU A 57 4.97 -2.58 -4.03
C LEU A 57 4.84 -1.45 -5.05
N GLY A 58 5.92 -0.74 -5.33
CA GLY A 58 6.01 0.25 -6.39
C GLY A 58 5.74 1.68 -5.96
N THR A 59 6.19 2.61 -6.81
CA THR A 59 5.96 4.04 -6.66
C THR A 59 4.52 4.41 -7.00
N TRP A 60 4.13 5.65 -6.70
CA TRP A 60 2.82 6.16 -7.09
C TRP A 60 2.61 6.08 -8.61
N GLU A 61 3.61 6.48 -9.39
CA GLU A 61 3.53 6.45 -10.85
C GLU A 61 3.41 5.04 -11.40
N GLU A 62 4.19 4.10 -10.90
CA GLU A 62 4.13 2.70 -11.33
C GLU A 62 2.76 2.09 -11.06
N ASN A 63 2.15 2.39 -9.92
CA ASN A 63 0.82 1.92 -9.58
C ASN A 63 -0.26 2.65 -10.38
N ALA A 64 -0.17 3.97 -10.49
CA ALA A 64 -1.15 4.77 -11.24
C ALA A 64 -1.16 4.47 -12.74
N ALA A 65 -0.03 4.05 -13.30
CA ALA A 65 0.08 3.68 -14.71
C ALA A 65 -0.80 2.49 -15.11
N GLN A 66 -1.27 1.70 -14.13
CA GLN A 66 -2.17 0.58 -14.36
C GLN A 66 -3.64 1.02 -14.55
N PHE A 67 -3.94 2.29 -14.31
CA PHE A 67 -5.30 2.82 -14.30
C PHE A 67 -5.42 4.00 -15.24
N GLN A 68 -6.64 4.20 -15.77
CA GLN A 68 -6.98 5.33 -16.65
C GLN A 68 -8.27 5.96 -16.21
N PRO A 69 -8.44 7.29 -16.39
CA PRO A 69 -9.73 7.94 -16.21
C PRO A 69 -10.80 7.29 -17.09
N GLY A 70 -11.98 7.08 -16.54
CA GLY A 70 -13.07 6.41 -17.23
C GLY A 70 -13.20 4.93 -16.96
N GLU A 71 -12.23 4.32 -16.29
CA GLU A 71 -12.32 2.91 -15.88
C GLU A 71 -13.15 2.74 -14.60
N THR A 72 -13.86 1.62 -14.52
CA THR A 72 -14.49 1.15 -13.28
C THR A 72 -13.67 -0.02 -12.75
N VAL A 73 -13.20 0.10 -11.53
CA VAL A 73 -12.30 -0.87 -10.93
C VAL A 73 -12.75 -1.25 -9.52
N ALA A 74 -12.26 -2.37 -9.03
CA ALA A 74 -12.50 -2.81 -7.66
C ALA A 74 -11.50 -2.15 -6.69
N GLY A 75 -11.95 -1.91 -5.47
CA GLY A 75 -11.11 -1.39 -4.40
C GLY A 75 -11.62 -1.83 -3.04
N ILE A 76 -10.88 -1.44 -2.00
CA ILE A 76 -11.23 -1.72 -0.62
C ILE A 76 -11.32 -0.40 0.13
N VAL A 77 -12.41 -0.18 0.86
CA VAL A 77 -12.58 1.00 1.70
C VAL A 77 -11.61 0.92 2.88
N ARG A 78 -10.68 1.86 2.96
CA ARG A 78 -9.66 1.89 4.02
C ARG A 78 -9.92 2.95 5.07
N SER A 79 -10.60 4.05 4.71
CA SER A 79 -10.91 5.12 5.65
C SER A 79 -12.16 5.85 5.21
N VAL A 80 -12.99 6.22 6.17
CA VAL A 80 -14.17 7.06 5.95
C VAL A 80 -13.98 8.32 6.79
N GLU A 81 -13.78 9.44 6.10
CA GLU A 81 -13.54 10.74 6.70
C GLU A 81 -14.71 11.68 6.41
N ASN A 82 -14.77 12.80 7.13
CA ASN A 82 -15.84 13.79 6.93
C ASN A 82 -15.80 14.47 5.54
N TYR A 83 -14.65 14.42 4.86
CA TYR A 83 -14.45 15.01 3.53
C TYR A 83 -14.43 13.99 2.39
N GLY A 84 -14.56 12.70 2.68
CA GLY A 84 -14.61 11.67 1.67
C GLY A 84 -14.19 10.29 2.16
N ILE A 85 -14.14 9.35 1.22
CA ILE A 85 -13.83 7.95 1.47
C ILE A 85 -12.56 7.58 0.73
N PHE A 86 -11.55 7.08 1.46
CA PHE A 86 -10.35 6.54 0.84
C PHE A 86 -10.58 5.09 0.43
N VAL A 87 -10.39 4.82 -0.84
CA VAL A 87 -10.52 3.48 -1.43
C VAL A 87 -9.17 3.05 -1.97
N GLU A 88 -8.67 1.93 -1.48
CA GLU A 88 -7.43 1.35 -1.95
C GLU A 88 -7.65 0.61 -3.26
N LEU A 89 -6.89 0.99 -4.28
CA LEU A 89 -6.87 0.34 -5.60
C LEU A 89 -5.78 -0.71 -5.67
N THR A 90 -4.60 -0.39 -5.14
CA THR A 90 -3.49 -1.32 -4.91
C THR A 90 -2.91 -1.06 -3.52
N PRO A 91 -2.06 -1.95 -2.98
CA PRO A 91 -1.45 -1.73 -1.67
C PRO A 91 -0.70 -0.40 -1.51
N ASN A 92 -0.18 0.14 -2.60
CA ASN A 92 0.52 1.43 -2.59
C ASN A 92 -0.25 2.57 -3.28
N LEU A 93 -1.52 2.36 -3.62
CA LEU A 93 -2.30 3.38 -4.31
C LEU A 93 -3.73 3.42 -3.78
N ALA A 94 -4.15 4.57 -3.27
CA ALA A 94 -5.51 4.83 -2.86
C ALA A 94 -6.03 6.11 -3.54
N GLY A 95 -7.33 6.12 -3.80
CA GLY A 95 -8.03 7.29 -4.30
C GLY A 95 -9.06 7.79 -3.31
N LEU A 96 -9.56 9.00 -3.55
CA LEU A 96 -10.57 9.66 -2.72
C LEU A 96 -11.90 9.73 -3.48
N ALA A 97 -12.94 9.16 -2.89
CA ALA A 97 -14.31 9.25 -3.35
C ALA A 97 -15.11 10.23 -2.48
N GLU A 98 -16.21 10.76 -3.04
CA GLU A 98 -17.14 11.57 -2.27
C GLU A 98 -17.82 10.75 -1.18
N LEU A 99 -18.15 11.41 -0.07
CA LEU A 99 -18.79 10.78 1.06
C LEU A 99 -20.17 10.24 0.68
N LYS A 100 -20.43 8.98 1.01
CA LYS A 100 -21.73 8.32 0.87
C LYS A 100 -22.16 7.68 2.18
N PRO A 101 -23.48 7.61 2.47
CA PRO A 101 -23.95 6.93 3.67
C PRO A 101 -23.79 5.42 3.58
N ASN A 102 -23.74 4.77 4.73
CA ASN A 102 -23.70 3.31 4.87
C ASN A 102 -22.42 2.65 4.29
N VAL A 103 -21.31 3.38 4.28
CA VAL A 103 -20.01 2.86 3.89
C VAL A 103 -19.16 2.65 5.13
N THR A 104 -18.58 1.47 5.26
CA THR A 104 -17.71 1.11 6.40
C THR A 104 -16.35 0.63 5.92
N VAL A 105 -15.35 0.83 6.77
CA VAL A 105 -13.98 0.36 6.51
C VAL A 105 -13.95 -1.16 6.32
N GLY A 106 -13.20 -1.62 5.34
CA GLY A 106 -13.04 -3.03 5.02
C GLY A 106 -13.99 -3.56 3.93
N GLN A 107 -15.00 -2.78 3.55
CA GLN A 107 -15.90 -3.18 2.46
C GLN A 107 -15.18 -3.17 1.12
N HIS A 108 -15.52 -4.13 0.27
CA HIS A 108 -15.16 -4.09 -1.14
C HIS A 108 -16.06 -3.09 -1.88
N ALA A 109 -15.47 -2.35 -2.79
CA ALA A 109 -16.18 -1.32 -3.53
C ALA A 109 -15.89 -1.41 -5.02
N SER A 110 -16.87 -1.02 -5.82
CA SER A 110 -16.68 -0.73 -7.24
C SER A 110 -16.60 0.78 -7.38
N VAL A 111 -15.52 1.27 -7.96
CA VAL A 111 -15.27 2.70 -8.11
C VAL A 111 -14.96 3.07 -9.55
N TYR A 112 -15.46 4.24 -9.96
CA TYR A 112 -15.19 4.84 -11.25
C TYR A 112 -14.06 5.86 -11.09
N ILE A 113 -13.05 5.78 -11.93
CA ILE A 113 -11.93 6.73 -11.91
C ILE A 113 -12.34 7.98 -12.69
N LYS A 114 -12.57 9.05 -11.95
CA LYS A 114 -12.97 10.34 -12.52
C LYS A 114 -11.77 11.09 -13.10
N SER A 115 -10.68 11.17 -12.34
CA SER A 115 -9.45 11.84 -12.77
C SER A 115 -8.24 11.33 -12.01
N ILE A 116 -7.09 11.44 -12.67
CA ILE A 116 -5.79 11.13 -12.08
C ILE A 116 -4.95 12.41 -12.15
N LEU A 117 -4.46 12.88 -11.00
CA LEU A 117 -3.71 14.13 -10.87
C LEU A 117 -2.29 13.83 -10.37
N PRO A 118 -1.32 13.62 -11.26
CA PRO A 118 0.04 13.25 -10.88
C PRO A 118 0.75 14.32 -10.03
N GLU A 119 0.52 15.59 -10.30
CA GLU A 119 1.16 16.69 -9.56
C GLU A 119 0.78 16.69 -8.07
N ARG A 120 -0.41 16.21 -7.76
CA ARG A 120 -0.94 16.13 -6.39
C ARG A 120 -0.87 14.73 -5.80
N MET A 121 -0.49 13.74 -6.59
CA MET A 121 -0.60 12.32 -6.27
C MET A 121 -2.01 11.97 -5.78
N LYS A 122 -3.02 12.40 -6.53
CA LYS A 122 -4.42 12.18 -6.20
C LYS A 122 -5.13 11.47 -7.34
N ILE A 123 -6.00 10.54 -6.94
CA ILE A 123 -6.97 9.93 -7.84
C ILE A 123 -8.34 10.25 -7.29
N LYS A 124 -9.16 10.89 -8.11
CA LYS A 124 -10.55 11.18 -7.78
C LYS A 124 -11.43 10.04 -8.25
N LEU A 125 -12.22 9.52 -7.34
CA LEU A 125 -13.09 8.38 -7.57
C LEU A 125 -14.55 8.74 -7.36
N ILE A 126 -15.42 7.98 -8.03
CA ILE A 126 -16.86 7.95 -7.75
C ILE A 126 -17.18 6.55 -7.25
N LEU A 127 -17.73 6.45 -6.06
CA LEU A 127 -18.17 5.19 -5.49
C LEU A 127 -19.44 4.73 -6.22
N VAL A 128 -19.33 3.62 -6.95
CA VAL A 128 -20.46 3.08 -7.72
C VAL A 128 -21.28 2.15 -6.85
N ASP A 129 -20.63 1.21 -6.18
CA ASP A 129 -21.29 0.21 -5.34
C ASP A 129 -20.37 -0.26 -4.22
N VAL A 130 -20.96 -0.78 -3.15
CA VAL A 130 -20.24 -1.32 -2.00
C VAL A 130 -20.80 -2.71 -1.71
N PHE A 131 -19.89 -3.63 -1.42
CA PHE A 131 -20.22 -5.04 -1.15
C PHE A 131 -19.86 -5.40 0.28
N ALA A 132 -20.55 -6.39 0.84
CA ALA A 132 -20.20 -6.93 2.15
C ALA A 132 -18.75 -7.44 2.14
N PRO A 133 -18.01 -7.32 3.27
CA PRO A 133 -16.67 -7.87 3.35
C PRO A 133 -16.72 -9.36 3.04
N SER A 134 -16.08 -9.78 1.97
CA SER A 134 -15.85 -11.20 1.70
C SER A 134 -14.71 -11.67 2.61
N VAL A 135 -14.66 -12.99 2.85
CA VAL A 135 -13.50 -13.58 3.53
C VAL A 135 -12.25 -13.15 2.77
N PRO A 136 -11.25 -12.57 3.44
CA PRO A 136 -10.05 -12.13 2.75
C PRO A 136 -9.37 -13.31 2.08
N GLU A 137 -9.43 -13.38 0.76
CA GLU A 137 -8.48 -14.18 0.02
C GLU A 137 -7.14 -13.45 0.07
N PRO A 138 -6.02 -14.16 0.26
CA PRO A 138 -4.72 -13.52 0.21
C PRO A 138 -4.58 -12.81 -1.14
N ALA A 139 -4.48 -11.48 -1.09
CA ALA A 139 -4.25 -10.72 -2.31
C ALA A 139 -2.91 -11.13 -2.90
N GLU A 140 -2.91 -11.46 -4.18
CA GLU A 140 -1.66 -11.69 -4.89
C GLU A 140 -0.88 -10.38 -4.93
N LEU A 141 0.28 -10.36 -4.28
CA LEU A 141 1.12 -9.18 -4.21
C LEU A 141 1.98 -9.08 -5.47
N HIS A 142 1.92 -7.94 -6.13
CA HIS A 142 2.77 -7.63 -7.27
C HIS A 142 3.96 -6.79 -6.81
N TYR A 143 5.17 -7.33 -6.98
CA TYR A 143 6.40 -6.64 -6.63
C TYR A 143 7.04 -6.02 -7.86
N PHE A 144 7.22 -4.71 -7.84
CA PHE A 144 7.84 -3.95 -8.93
C PHE A 144 9.37 -4.01 -8.91
N ILE A 145 9.95 -4.18 -7.73
CA ILE A 145 11.39 -4.20 -7.55
C ILE A 145 11.86 -5.65 -7.44
N GLN A 146 12.76 -6.03 -8.34
CA GLN A 146 13.36 -7.36 -8.39
C GLN A 146 14.86 -7.34 -8.03
N ASP A 147 15.45 -6.17 -7.85
CA ASP A 147 16.85 -6.00 -7.53
C ASP A 147 17.18 -6.52 -6.12
N SER A 148 18.43 -6.95 -5.93
CA SER A 148 18.89 -7.46 -4.63
C SER A 148 19.23 -6.35 -3.65
N HIS A 149 19.42 -5.13 -4.12
CA HIS A 149 19.78 -3.96 -3.31
C HIS A 149 19.26 -2.66 -3.92
N MET A 150 18.94 -1.69 -3.08
CA MET A 150 18.66 -0.32 -3.47
C MET A 150 19.21 0.65 -2.42
N ASP A 151 19.70 1.82 -2.86
CA ASP A 151 20.17 2.87 -1.96
C ASP A 151 19.08 3.86 -1.58
N ARG A 152 18.18 4.13 -2.52
CA ARG A 152 17.11 5.12 -2.36
C ARG A 152 15.84 4.66 -3.08
N TRP A 153 14.71 4.92 -2.45
CA TRP A 153 13.40 4.74 -3.06
C TRP A 153 12.55 5.98 -2.84
N GLN A 154 11.92 6.46 -3.89
CA GLN A 154 11.05 7.62 -3.85
C GLN A 154 9.67 7.25 -4.37
N TYR A 155 8.67 7.39 -3.52
CA TYR A 155 7.27 7.12 -3.86
C TYR A 155 6.68 8.23 -4.73
N ALA A 156 6.92 9.49 -4.35
CA ALA A 156 6.38 10.64 -5.04
C ALA A 156 7.04 10.82 -6.42
N SER A 157 6.22 11.24 -7.40
CA SER A 157 6.74 11.57 -8.72
C SER A 157 7.57 12.86 -8.68
N ALA A 158 8.48 13.01 -9.65
CA ALA A 158 9.28 14.23 -9.79
C ALA A 158 8.42 15.48 -10.05
N ALA A 159 7.21 15.32 -10.57
CA ALA A 159 6.27 16.40 -10.81
C ALA A 159 5.48 16.82 -9.56
N SER A 160 5.54 16.01 -8.49
CA SER A 160 4.78 16.27 -7.26
C SER A 160 5.51 17.22 -6.32
N THR A 161 4.75 18.05 -5.62
CA THR A 161 5.27 18.88 -4.50
C THR A 161 5.41 18.10 -3.20
N LYS A 162 4.83 16.89 -3.13
CA LYS A 162 4.96 15.99 -1.99
C LYS A 162 6.22 15.15 -2.12
N SER A 163 6.81 14.76 -0.99
CA SER A 163 7.93 13.82 -0.97
C SER A 163 7.68 12.68 0.00
N MET A 164 8.02 11.49 -0.41
CA MET A 164 8.09 10.29 0.42
C MET A 164 9.21 9.43 -0.14
N GLU A 165 10.23 9.20 0.67
CA GLU A 165 11.40 8.44 0.23
C GLU A 165 11.92 7.53 1.34
N SER A 166 12.59 6.47 0.94
CA SER A 166 13.33 5.58 1.83
C SER A 166 14.79 5.55 1.41
N LEU A 167 15.67 5.68 2.39
CA LEU A 167 17.12 5.61 2.19
C LEU A 167 17.64 4.34 2.87
N PHE A 168 18.50 3.61 2.15
CA PHE A 168 19.10 2.38 2.63
C PHE A 168 20.61 2.56 2.67
N THR A 169 21.18 2.38 3.85
CA THR A 169 22.63 2.34 3.97
C THR A 169 23.15 0.97 3.60
N SER A 170 24.23 0.91 2.80
CA SER A 170 24.93 -0.35 2.62
C SER A 170 25.53 -0.75 3.96
N SER A 171 25.00 -1.81 4.56
CA SER A 171 25.62 -2.40 5.73
C SER A 171 26.89 -3.14 5.30
N VAL A 172 27.98 -2.65 5.75
CA VAL A 172 29.24 -3.39 5.67
C VAL A 172 29.24 -4.45 6.77
#